data_2b98fd6200691e6e9de11a53a8dac3f7
#
_entry.id   2b98fd6200691e6e9de11a53a8dac3f7
#
_cell.length_a   1.000
_cell.length_b   1.000
_cell.length_c   1.000
_cell.angle_alpha   90.00
_cell.angle_beta   90.00
_cell.angle_gamma   90.00
#
_symmetry.space_group_name_H-M   'P 1'
#
loop_
_entity.id
_entity.type
_entity.pdbx_description
1 polymer ?
#
loop_
_entity_poly.entity_id
_entity_poly.type
_entity_poly.pdbx_seq_one_letter_code
_entity_poly.pdbx_strand_id
1 'polypeptide(L)'
;MSRYSENIIIGAGAAGLFCAAQLGKLGKQATIFDNGKKIGRKILMSGGGFCNFTNMEITSGRYISQNKHFVKSALKRYTQWDFIALVAEYGIPYHEKELGQLFCDSGAEDIVKMLGAECDKYGVHIQLRSEVSDVEAVENNPKVRFKLKVNAVEWQCQNLIIATGGLSMPGLGASPFGYQIAEQFGLNVIPPRASLVPFTWRESDKFYSALSGVSLDVAVTNQHKTFTHQMLFTHRGLSGPAILQISNYWQPGESIHLDLLPYNNIRHHLDEMRQSSPKLQLKTVLSRLLPKKLVELWLEQGLIQDEVIANLSKVRLENLENLIHNWQFIPNGTEGYRTAEVTMGGVDTHEISSKTMEATKVKGLYFIGEVLDVVGWLGGYNFQWAWSSAAVCAMGIAES
;
A
#
# COMPACT_ATOMS: atom_id res chain seq x y z
N MET A 1 16.26 -36.35 12.51
CA MET A 1 17.23 -35.87 11.52
C MET A 1 16.81 -34.48 11.11
N SER A 2 17.71 -33.49 11.17
CA SER A 2 17.46 -32.16 10.66
C SER A 2 17.38 -32.17 9.14
N ARG A 3 16.45 -31.39 8.57
CA ARG A 3 16.33 -31.18 7.12
C ARG A 3 17.18 -29.96 6.72
N TYR A 4 17.62 -29.92 5.48
CA TYR A 4 18.43 -28.82 4.96
C TYR A 4 17.83 -28.26 3.68
N SER A 5 17.86 -26.92 3.55
CA SER A 5 17.65 -26.20 2.29
C SER A 5 18.64 -25.07 2.23
N GLU A 6 19.29 -24.84 1.08
CA GLU A 6 20.28 -23.77 0.94
C GLU A 6 19.67 -22.40 1.30
N ASN A 7 18.49 -22.13 0.75
CA ASN A 7 17.75 -20.89 0.97
C ASN A 7 16.36 -21.21 1.53
N ILE A 8 16.05 -20.70 2.72
CA ILE A 8 14.70 -20.77 3.31
C ILE A 8 14.07 -19.39 3.26
N ILE A 9 12.85 -19.33 2.73
CA ILE A 9 12.03 -18.12 2.62
C ILE A 9 10.81 -18.27 3.53
N ILE A 10 10.56 -17.28 4.39
CA ILE A 10 9.39 -17.25 5.24
C ILE A 10 8.36 -16.28 4.67
N GLY A 11 7.26 -16.84 4.15
CA GLY A 11 6.15 -16.12 3.52
C GLY A 11 6.00 -16.42 2.04
N ALA A 12 4.85 -16.98 1.64
CA ALA A 12 4.43 -17.25 0.26
C ALA A 12 3.55 -16.12 -0.31
N GLY A 13 3.90 -14.87 0.00
CA GLY A 13 3.32 -13.66 -0.59
C GLY A 13 4.04 -13.27 -1.89
N ALA A 14 3.76 -12.06 -2.37
CA ALA A 14 4.34 -11.51 -3.60
C ALA A 14 5.88 -11.59 -3.62
N ALA A 15 6.53 -11.00 -2.62
CA ALA A 15 7.99 -10.96 -2.55
C ALA A 15 8.62 -12.36 -2.38
N GLY A 16 8.04 -13.20 -1.51
CA GLY A 16 8.61 -14.53 -1.24
C GLY A 16 8.52 -15.48 -2.43
N LEU A 17 7.36 -15.55 -3.09
CA LEU A 17 7.18 -16.36 -4.31
C LEU A 17 8.14 -15.90 -5.41
N PHE A 18 8.17 -14.59 -5.64
CA PHE A 18 9.01 -14.04 -6.69
C PHE A 18 10.51 -14.23 -6.40
N CYS A 19 10.95 -14.05 -5.14
CA CYS A 19 12.33 -14.31 -4.74
C CYS A 19 12.73 -15.77 -4.98
N ALA A 20 11.88 -16.71 -4.59
CA ALA A 20 12.15 -18.14 -4.79
C ALA A 20 12.25 -18.51 -6.27
N ALA A 21 11.35 -18.01 -7.10
CA ALA A 21 11.40 -18.20 -8.55
C ALA A 21 12.70 -17.64 -9.16
N GLN A 22 13.09 -16.41 -8.74
CA GLN A 22 14.34 -15.80 -9.21
C GLN A 22 15.60 -16.58 -8.73
N LEU A 23 15.62 -17.08 -7.49
CA LEU A 23 16.67 -17.96 -7.00
C LEU A 23 16.77 -19.23 -7.86
N GLY A 24 15.64 -19.90 -8.11
CA GLY A 24 15.60 -21.09 -8.95
C GLY A 24 16.09 -20.83 -10.38
N LYS A 25 15.69 -19.70 -10.98
CA LYS A 25 16.19 -19.25 -12.30
C LYS A 25 17.73 -19.07 -12.32
N LEU A 26 18.31 -18.68 -11.19
CA LEU A 26 19.76 -18.52 -11.00
C LEU A 26 20.44 -19.83 -10.53
N GLY A 27 19.76 -20.97 -10.56
CA GLY A 27 20.32 -22.28 -10.21
C GLY A 27 20.46 -22.53 -8.71
N LYS A 28 19.83 -21.72 -7.86
CA LYS A 28 19.86 -21.85 -6.40
C LYS A 28 18.59 -22.54 -5.88
N GLN A 29 18.76 -23.52 -5.00
CA GLN A 29 17.63 -24.19 -4.38
C GLN A 29 16.94 -23.28 -3.34
N ALA A 30 15.61 -23.29 -3.31
CA ALA A 30 14.83 -22.55 -2.34
C ALA A 30 13.65 -23.38 -1.80
N THR A 31 13.36 -23.19 -0.51
CA THR A 31 12.15 -23.71 0.15
C THR A 31 11.39 -22.57 0.78
N ILE A 32 10.08 -22.49 0.49
CA ILE A 32 9.18 -21.50 1.08
C ILE A 32 8.35 -22.15 2.17
N PHE A 33 8.27 -21.49 3.33
CA PHE A 33 7.31 -21.82 4.40
C PHE A 33 6.30 -20.69 4.57
N ASP A 34 5.02 -21.03 4.64
CA ASP A 34 3.93 -20.09 4.91
C ASP A 34 2.87 -20.72 5.83
N ASN A 35 2.40 -19.96 6.81
CA ASN A 35 1.38 -20.42 7.76
C ASN A 35 -0.02 -20.52 7.13
N GLY A 36 -0.21 -19.96 5.95
CA GLY A 36 -1.49 -19.94 5.25
C GLY A 36 -1.85 -21.25 4.55
N LYS A 37 -3.10 -21.30 4.10
CA LYS A 37 -3.65 -22.43 3.35
C LYS A 37 -3.44 -22.31 1.84
N LYS A 38 -3.09 -21.12 1.34
CA LYS A 38 -2.90 -20.80 -0.09
C LYS A 38 -1.77 -19.80 -0.24
N ILE A 39 -1.06 -19.85 -1.36
CA ILE A 39 -0.07 -18.85 -1.77
C ILE A 39 -0.76 -17.53 -2.17
N GLY A 40 -0.05 -16.42 -2.11
CA GLY A 40 -0.46 -15.14 -2.71
C GLY A 40 -1.73 -14.53 -2.14
N ARG A 41 -2.14 -14.83 -0.89
CA ARG A 41 -3.43 -14.42 -0.31
C ARG A 41 -3.71 -12.92 -0.43
N LYS A 42 -2.70 -12.07 -0.17
CA LYS A 42 -2.84 -10.61 -0.27
C LYS A 42 -2.93 -10.14 -1.73
N ILE A 43 -2.27 -10.85 -2.67
CA ILE A 43 -2.38 -10.57 -4.11
C ILE A 43 -3.84 -10.73 -4.55
N LEU A 44 -4.50 -11.83 -4.16
CA LEU A 44 -5.88 -12.15 -4.53
C LEU A 44 -6.91 -11.08 -4.11
N MET A 45 -6.62 -10.32 -3.06
CA MET A 45 -7.51 -9.27 -2.55
C MET A 45 -7.17 -7.88 -3.10
N SER A 46 -6.01 -7.72 -3.72
CA SER A 46 -5.51 -6.44 -4.19
C SER A 46 -6.27 -5.92 -5.42
N GLY A 47 -6.34 -4.60 -5.54
CA GLY A 47 -6.99 -3.95 -6.68
C GLY A 47 -8.46 -4.36 -6.87
N GLY A 48 -9.18 -4.68 -5.78
CA GLY A 48 -10.55 -5.17 -5.85
C GLY A 48 -10.68 -6.55 -6.48
N GLY A 49 -9.62 -7.38 -6.42
CA GLY A 49 -9.57 -8.72 -7.02
C GLY A 49 -8.94 -8.79 -8.41
N PHE A 50 -8.48 -7.64 -8.96
CA PHE A 50 -7.86 -7.55 -10.30
C PHE A 50 -6.35 -7.36 -10.28
N CYS A 51 -5.72 -7.26 -9.12
CA CYS A 51 -4.30 -7.03 -8.88
C CYS A 51 -3.72 -5.85 -9.66
N ASN A 52 -3.54 -4.74 -9.00
CA ASN A 52 -2.72 -3.64 -9.54
C ASN A 52 -1.24 -4.02 -9.39
N PHE A 53 -0.71 -4.80 -10.34
CA PHE A 53 0.56 -5.50 -10.19
C PHE A 53 1.80 -4.62 -10.35
N THR A 54 1.68 -3.46 -11.01
CA THR A 54 2.74 -2.44 -11.11
C THR A 54 2.17 -1.10 -11.62
N ASN A 55 3.06 -0.14 -11.88
CA ASN A 55 2.73 1.16 -12.45
C ASN A 55 3.71 1.50 -13.58
N MET A 56 3.23 2.18 -14.62
CA MET A 56 4.06 2.64 -15.76
C MET A 56 5.12 3.65 -15.31
N GLU A 57 4.82 4.46 -14.28
CA GLU A 57 5.65 5.56 -13.79
C GLU A 57 6.28 5.24 -12.43
N ILE A 58 7.18 4.28 -12.37
CA ILE A 58 7.90 3.95 -11.14
C ILE A 58 9.06 4.93 -10.94
N THR A 59 8.95 5.75 -9.88
CA THR A 59 10.00 6.67 -9.45
C THR A 59 10.26 6.54 -7.96
N SER A 60 11.51 6.70 -7.51
CA SER A 60 11.87 6.62 -6.09
C SER A 60 11.17 7.67 -5.22
N GLY A 61 10.74 8.80 -5.80
CA GLY A 61 10.03 9.86 -5.09
C GLY A 61 8.60 9.51 -4.66
N ARG A 62 8.06 8.39 -5.17
CA ARG A 62 6.74 7.86 -4.79
C ARG A 62 6.82 6.76 -3.72
N TYR A 63 7.98 6.62 -3.07
CA TYR A 63 8.20 5.73 -1.93
C TYR A 63 8.58 6.51 -0.69
N ILE A 64 8.10 6.05 0.44
CA ILE A 64 8.34 6.61 1.77
C ILE A 64 9.18 5.60 2.55
N SER A 65 10.30 6.05 3.10
CA SER A 65 11.20 5.32 3.97
C SER A 65 12.02 6.35 4.74
N GLN A 66 12.49 6.02 5.93
CA GLN A 66 13.45 6.88 6.63
C GLN A 66 14.76 7.01 5.83
N ASN A 67 15.18 5.96 5.13
CA ASN A 67 16.26 6.02 4.15
C ASN A 67 15.72 6.29 2.74
N LYS A 68 15.53 7.56 2.39
CA LYS A 68 14.95 8.01 1.11
C LYS A 68 15.63 7.49 -0.16
N HIS A 69 16.87 6.97 -0.04
CA HIS A 69 17.65 6.49 -1.19
C HIS A 69 17.67 4.98 -1.31
N PHE A 70 17.21 4.26 -0.31
CA PHE A 70 17.28 2.81 -0.23
C PHE A 70 16.70 2.10 -1.45
N VAL A 71 15.51 2.52 -1.89
CA VAL A 71 14.77 1.87 -2.98
C VAL A 71 15.42 2.02 -4.37
N LYS A 72 16.27 3.04 -4.56
CA LYS A 72 16.80 3.41 -5.89
C LYS A 72 17.53 2.28 -6.59
N SER A 73 18.39 1.54 -5.86
CA SER A 73 19.16 0.44 -6.40
C SER A 73 18.28 -0.70 -6.88
N ALA A 74 17.35 -1.13 -6.06
CA ALA A 74 16.45 -2.24 -6.38
C ALA A 74 15.53 -1.91 -7.56
N LEU A 75 14.88 -0.72 -7.54
CA LEU A 75 14.00 -0.27 -8.62
C LEU A 75 14.71 -0.11 -9.97
N LYS A 76 16.03 0.18 -9.97
CA LYS A 76 16.82 0.26 -11.20
C LYS A 76 17.26 -1.10 -11.71
N ARG A 77 17.54 -2.07 -10.83
CA ARG A 77 18.03 -3.41 -11.19
C ARG A 77 16.92 -4.36 -11.61
N TYR A 78 15.70 -4.15 -11.11
CA TYR A 78 14.49 -4.84 -11.55
C TYR A 78 13.35 -3.82 -11.66
N THR A 79 13.06 -3.45 -12.88
CA THR A 79 12.12 -2.38 -13.23
C THR A 79 10.70 -2.90 -13.41
N GLN A 80 9.73 -2.00 -13.53
CA GLN A 80 8.36 -2.37 -13.91
C GLN A 80 8.31 -3.07 -15.29
N TRP A 81 9.20 -2.71 -16.20
CA TRP A 81 9.25 -3.29 -17.54
C TRP A 81 9.67 -4.77 -17.50
N ASP A 82 10.56 -5.15 -16.58
CA ASP A 82 10.95 -6.54 -16.39
C ASP A 82 9.77 -7.38 -15.90
N PHE A 83 8.95 -6.85 -14.98
CA PHE A 83 7.77 -7.57 -14.51
C PHE A 83 6.65 -7.59 -15.56
N ILE A 84 6.43 -6.50 -16.29
CA ILE A 84 5.49 -6.45 -17.42
C ILE A 84 5.88 -7.48 -18.50
N ALA A 85 7.18 -7.60 -18.79
CA ALA A 85 7.67 -8.62 -19.75
C ALA A 85 7.34 -10.04 -19.27
N LEU A 86 7.49 -10.34 -17.97
CA LEU A 86 7.10 -11.64 -17.42
C LEU A 86 5.59 -11.88 -17.50
N VAL A 87 4.76 -10.87 -17.21
CA VAL A 87 3.30 -10.96 -17.35
C VAL A 87 2.92 -11.25 -18.81
N ALA A 88 3.59 -10.59 -19.76
CA ALA A 88 3.38 -10.81 -21.18
C ALA A 88 3.85 -12.20 -21.65
N GLU A 89 4.97 -12.72 -21.12
CA GLU A 89 5.46 -14.09 -21.41
C GLU A 89 4.41 -15.15 -21.04
N TYR A 90 3.65 -14.92 -19.98
CA TYR A 90 2.55 -15.79 -19.56
C TYR A 90 1.22 -15.50 -20.29
N GLY A 91 1.19 -14.55 -21.22
CA GLY A 91 -0.01 -14.21 -21.97
C GLY A 91 -1.14 -13.66 -21.10
N ILE A 92 -0.84 -13.07 -19.95
CA ILE A 92 -1.85 -12.50 -19.05
C ILE A 92 -2.32 -11.15 -19.61
N PRO A 93 -3.61 -11.01 -19.94
CA PRO A 93 -4.13 -9.74 -20.43
C PRO A 93 -4.25 -8.73 -19.30
N TYR A 94 -3.90 -7.48 -19.60
CA TYR A 94 -3.97 -6.37 -18.65
C TYR A 94 -4.26 -5.05 -19.35
N HIS A 95 -4.74 -4.07 -18.59
CA HIS A 95 -4.97 -2.71 -19.08
C HIS A 95 -4.38 -1.67 -18.11
N GLU A 96 -4.11 -0.50 -18.67
CA GLU A 96 -3.88 0.72 -17.87
C GLU A 96 -5.23 1.34 -17.51
N LYS A 97 -5.48 1.54 -16.21
CA LYS A 97 -6.71 2.15 -15.72
C LYS A 97 -6.59 3.67 -15.68
N GLU A 98 -5.74 4.18 -14.82
CA GLU A 98 -5.50 5.61 -14.64
C GLU A 98 -4.12 5.81 -13.98
N LEU A 99 -3.49 6.96 -14.20
CA LEU A 99 -2.22 7.34 -13.58
C LEU A 99 -1.12 6.26 -13.68
N GLY A 100 -1.09 5.52 -14.78
CA GLY A 100 -0.10 4.48 -15.04
C GLY A 100 -0.35 3.14 -14.31
N GLN A 101 -1.47 2.97 -13.62
CA GLN A 101 -1.81 1.75 -12.88
C GLN A 101 -2.13 0.59 -13.82
N LEU A 102 -1.47 -0.55 -13.67
CA LEU A 102 -1.70 -1.74 -14.50
C LEU A 102 -2.46 -2.81 -13.73
N PHE A 103 -3.61 -3.21 -14.27
CA PHE A 103 -4.50 -4.23 -13.69
C PHE A 103 -4.65 -5.42 -14.62
N CYS A 104 -4.72 -6.63 -14.06
CA CYS A 104 -5.10 -7.82 -14.84
C CYS A 104 -6.57 -7.73 -15.26
N ASP A 105 -6.87 -8.16 -16.48
CA ASP A 105 -8.25 -8.13 -17.01
C ASP A 105 -9.11 -9.25 -16.42
N SER A 106 -8.55 -10.45 -16.25
CA SER A 106 -9.28 -11.63 -15.78
C SER A 106 -9.35 -11.76 -14.27
N GLY A 107 -8.37 -11.20 -13.55
CA GLY A 107 -8.32 -11.22 -12.08
C GLY A 107 -6.94 -11.47 -11.50
N ALA A 108 -6.81 -11.23 -10.20
CA ALA A 108 -5.57 -11.37 -9.44
C ALA A 108 -5.02 -12.81 -9.39
N GLU A 109 -5.88 -13.81 -9.64
CA GLU A 109 -5.49 -15.21 -9.69
C GLU A 109 -4.42 -15.49 -10.76
N ASP A 110 -4.42 -14.76 -11.87
CA ASP A 110 -3.49 -14.99 -12.96
C ASP A 110 -2.04 -14.68 -12.55
N ILE A 111 -1.84 -13.62 -11.78
CA ILE A 111 -0.53 -13.32 -11.18
C ILE A 111 -0.11 -14.41 -10.18
N VAL A 112 -1.04 -14.92 -9.35
CA VAL A 112 -0.73 -15.98 -8.40
C VAL A 112 -0.38 -17.29 -9.12
N LYS A 113 -1.12 -17.64 -10.18
CA LYS A 113 -0.84 -18.83 -11.03
C LYS A 113 0.52 -18.69 -11.72
N MET A 114 0.82 -17.52 -12.28
CA MET A 114 2.11 -17.22 -12.91
C MET A 114 3.27 -17.41 -11.92
N LEU A 115 3.17 -16.84 -10.72
CA LEU A 115 4.21 -16.97 -9.70
C LEU A 115 4.37 -18.42 -9.22
N GLY A 116 3.27 -19.16 -9.08
CA GLY A 116 3.28 -20.59 -8.78
C GLY A 116 3.98 -21.40 -9.88
N ALA A 117 3.62 -21.15 -11.14
CA ALA A 117 4.22 -21.80 -12.30
C ALA A 117 5.73 -21.51 -12.43
N GLU A 118 6.16 -20.28 -12.15
CA GLU A 118 7.59 -19.93 -12.09
C GLU A 118 8.31 -20.71 -10.97
N CYS A 119 7.69 -20.83 -9.79
CA CYS A 119 8.23 -21.66 -8.70
C CYS A 119 8.35 -23.14 -9.12
N ASP A 120 7.31 -23.71 -9.72
CA ASP A 120 7.28 -25.11 -10.17
C ASP A 120 8.32 -25.34 -11.28
N LYS A 121 8.43 -24.44 -12.25
CA LYS A 121 9.42 -24.49 -13.36
C LYS A 121 10.86 -24.64 -12.88
N TYR A 122 11.20 -24.03 -11.75
CA TYR A 122 12.53 -24.07 -11.19
C TYR A 122 12.66 -24.97 -9.94
N GLY A 123 11.67 -25.81 -9.67
CA GLY A 123 11.74 -26.83 -8.61
C GLY A 123 11.75 -26.25 -7.19
N VAL A 124 11.13 -25.08 -6.99
CA VAL A 124 10.95 -24.48 -5.67
C VAL A 124 10.01 -25.34 -4.83
N HIS A 125 10.42 -25.69 -3.61
CA HIS A 125 9.55 -26.41 -2.68
C HIS A 125 8.71 -25.43 -1.85
N ILE A 126 7.38 -25.50 -1.96
CA ILE A 126 6.46 -24.66 -1.19
C ILE A 126 5.72 -25.52 -0.16
N GLN A 127 5.88 -25.21 1.12
CA GLN A 127 5.18 -25.90 2.20
C GLN A 127 4.26 -24.91 2.92
N LEU A 128 2.98 -25.04 2.70
CA LEU A 128 1.91 -24.28 3.36
C LEU A 128 1.56 -24.87 4.72
N ARG A 129 0.75 -24.16 5.53
CA ARG A 129 0.36 -24.53 6.89
C ARG A 129 1.59 -24.84 7.76
N SER A 130 2.62 -24.05 7.59
CA SER A 130 3.92 -24.20 8.24
C SER A 130 4.12 -23.08 9.25
N GLU A 131 4.10 -23.44 10.52
CA GLU A 131 4.45 -22.55 11.62
C GLU A 131 5.97 -22.61 11.85
N VAL A 132 6.61 -21.43 11.76
CA VAL A 132 8.05 -21.30 11.97
C VAL A 132 8.30 -20.77 13.37
N SER A 133 9.21 -21.40 14.10
CA SER A 133 9.65 -21.01 15.43
C SER A 133 11.15 -21.28 15.63
N ASP A 134 11.66 -20.87 16.79
CA ASP A 134 13.01 -21.19 17.28
C ASP A 134 14.11 -20.93 16.24
N VAL A 135 14.10 -19.73 15.67
CA VAL A 135 15.14 -19.31 14.69
C VAL A 135 16.42 -18.94 15.46
N GLU A 136 17.51 -19.63 15.15
CA GLU A 136 18.80 -19.44 15.82
C GLU A 136 19.92 -19.28 14.77
N ALA A 137 20.89 -18.40 15.06
CA ALA A 137 22.13 -18.35 14.28
C ALA A 137 23.06 -19.48 14.70
N VAL A 138 23.77 -20.05 13.71
CA VAL A 138 24.81 -21.06 13.91
C VAL A 138 26.16 -20.42 13.68
N GLU A 139 26.99 -20.39 14.71
CA GLU A 139 28.32 -19.82 14.62
C GLU A 139 29.31 -20.76 13.89
N ASN A 140 30.28 -20.17 13.22
CA ASN A 140 31.44 -20.85 12.61
C ASN A 140 31.09 -21.94 11.60
N ASN A 141 29.91 -21.90 10.97
CA ASN A 141 29.54 -22.83 9.90
C ASN A 141 29.05 -22.06 8.65
N PRO A 142 29.89 -21.90 7.61
CA PRO A 142 29.48 -21.12 6.42
C PRO A 142 28.38 -21.78 5.59
N LYS A 143 28.15 -23.09 5.73
CA LYS A 143 27.13 -23.85 5.01
C LYS A 143 25.79 -23.88 5.77
N VAL A 144 25.81 -23.76 7.10
CA VAL A 144 24.64 -23.75 7.96
C VAL A 144 24.73 -22.53 8.85
N ARG A 145 24.08 -21.42 8.48
CA ARG A 145 24.09 -20.19 9.27
C ARG A 145 22.89 -20.06 10.19
N PHE A 146 21.82 -20.78 9.87
CA PHE A 146 20.58 -20.74 10.67
C PHE A 146 20.01 -22.12 10.90
N LYS A 147 19.43 -22.29 12.08
CA LYS A 147 18.53 -23.39 12.46
C LYS A 147 17.18 -22.81 12.81
N LEU A 148 16.12 -23.51 12.47
CA LEU A 148 14.73 -23.12 12.79
C LEU A 148 13.85 -24.37 12.90
N LYS A 149 12.75 -24.25 13.59
CA LYS A 149 11.71 -25.28 13.60
C LYS A 149 10.57 -24.91 12.68
N VAL A 150 10.10 -25.90 11.91
CA VAL A 150 8.91 -25.78 11.07
C VAL A 150 7.98 -26.91 11.45
N ASN A 151 6.82 -26.60 12.04
CA ASN A 151 5.90 -27.61 12.60
C ASN A 151 6.63 -28.63 13.48
N ALA A 152 7.48 -28.17 14.40
CA ALA A 152 8.31 -28.97 15.29
C ALA A 152 9.44 -29.82 14.62
N VAL A 153 9.62 -29.76 13.29
CA VAL A 153 10.73 -30.38 12.58
C VAL A 153 11.87 -29.39 12.44
N GLU A 154 13.08 -29.79 12.83
CA GLU A 154 14.27 -28.96 12.69
C GLU A 154 14.69 -28.83 11.22
N TRP A 155 14.95 -27.59 10.80
CA TRP A 155 15.50 -27.24 9.50
C TRP A 155 16.78 -26.43 9.66
N GLN A 156 17.64 -26.54 8.67
CA GLN A 156 18.91 -25.81 8.59
C GLN A 156 19.02 -25.12 7.23
N CYS A 157 19.62 -23.93 7.21
CA CYS A 157 19.88 -23.23 5.95
C CYS A 157 21.16 -22.39 6.00
N GLN A 158 21.65 -22.04 4.82
CA GLN A 158 22.70 -21.07 4.64
C GLN A 158 22.15 -19.64 4.65
N ASN A 159 21.03 -19.42 3.96
CA ASN A 159 20.39 -18.12 3.87
C ASN A 159 18.93 -18.22 4.35
N LEU A 160 18.55 -17.24 5.17
CA LEU A 160 17.19 -17.07 5.69
C LEU A 160 16.62 -15.76 5.17
N ILE A 161 15.54 -15.84 4.41
CA ILE A 161 14.88 -14.70 3.77
C ILE A 161 13.52 -14.46 4.41
N ILE A 162 13.32 -13.29 5.00
CA ILE A 162 12.08 -12.87 5.64
C ILE A 162 11.24 -12.08 4.63
N ALA A 163 10.12 -12.67 4.21
CA ALA A 163 9.18 -12.14 3.23
C ALA A 163 7.74 -12.12 3.78
N THR A 164 7.59 -11.90 5.08
CA THR A 164 6.32 -12.05 5.82
C THR A 164 5.31 -10.94 5.56
N GLY A 165 5.74 -9.86 4.89
CA GLY A 165 4.91 -8.66 4.71
C GLY A 165 4.75 -7.87 6.01
N GLY A 166 3.75 -6.99 6.04
CA GLY A 166 3.40 -6.14 7.18
C GLY A 166 2.22 -6.67 8.00
N LEU A 167 1.61 -5.77 8.79
CA LEU A 167 0.48 -6.09 9.69
C LEU A 167 -0.90 -5.82 9.06
N SER A 168 -0.94 -5.22 7.87
CA SER A 168 -2.20 -4.91 7.20
C SER A 168 -2.95 -6.19 6.78
N MET A 169 -4.29 -6.15 6.86
CA MET A 169 -5.19 -7.27 6.57
C MET A 169 -4.91 -8.51 7.44
N PRO A 170 -5.02 -8.42 8.77
CA PRO A 170 -4.70 -9.52 9.69
C PRO A 170 -5.50 -10.79 9.43
N GLY A 171 -6.73 -10.69 8.89
CA GLY A 171 -7.53 -11.83 8.45
C GLY A 171 -6.89 -12.68 7.33
N LEU A 172 -5.88 -12.15 6.65
CA LEU A 172 -5.09 -12.86 5.64
C LEU A 172 -3.80 -13.48 6.22
N GLY A 173 -3.63 -13.47 7.56
CA GLY A 173 -2.50 -14.09 8.25
C GLY A 173 -1.28 -13.19 8.36
N ALA A 174 -1.45 -11.89 8.30
CA ALA A 174 -0.40 -10.95 8.69
C ALA A 174 0.02 -11.20 10.14
N SER A 175 1.32 -11.14 10.42
CA SER A 175 1.87 -11.38 11.74
C SER A 175 3.11 -10.52 11.99
N PRO A 176 3.46 -10.24 13.25
CA PRO A 176 4.67 -9.50 13.60
C PRO A 176 5.96 -10.33 13.50
N PHE A 177 5.88 -11.58 13.06
CA PHE A 177 7.01 -12.51 13.07
C PHE A 177 8.28 -11.93 12.42
N GLY A 178 8.17 -11.28 11.26
CA GLY A 178 9.33 -10.70 10.59
C GLY A 178 10.00 -9.59 11.39
N TYR A 179 9.21 -8.79 12.11
CA TYR A 179 9.74 -7.74 13.00
C TYR A 179 10.39 -8.36 14.24
N GLN A 180 9.79 -9.40 14.82
CA GLN A 180 10.36 -10.14 15.95
C GLN A 180 11.70 -10.77 15.60
N ILE A 181 11.84 -11.34 14.40
CA ILE A 181 13.12 -11.85 13.89
C ILE A 181 14.14 -10.71 13.74
N ALA A 182 13.75 -9.57 13.20
CA ALA A 182 14.65 -8.42 13.10
C ALA A 182 15.17 -7.97 14.47
N GLU A 183 14.28 -7.78 15.43
CA GLU A 183 14.62 -7.41 16.83
C GLU A 183 15.49 -8.47 17.53
N GLN A 184 15.17 -9.74 17.36
CA GLN A 184 15.94 -10.87 17.89
C GLN A 184 17.40 -10.86 17.41
N PHE A 185 17.62 -10.46 16.16
CA PHE A 185 18.97 -10.35 15.58
C PHE A 185 19.59 -8.96 15.73
N GLY A 186 19.03 -8.10 16.59
CA GLY A 186 19.58 -6.79 16.95
C GLY A 186 19.43 -5.73 15.86
N LEU A 187 18.46 -5.90 14.96
CA LEU A 187 18.07 -4.89 13.98
C LEU A 187 16.97 -3.98 14.55
N ASN A 188 17.02 -2.71 14.20
CA ASN A 188 16.00 -1.74 14.58
C ASN A 188 14.73 -1.94 13.76
N VAL A 189 13.57 -1.79 14.39
CA VAL A 189 12.25 -1.79 13.75
C VAL A 189 11.59 -0.44 13.97
N ILE A 190 11.35 0.29 12.88
CA ILE A 190 10.59 1.52 12.90
C ILE A 190 9.14 1.18 13.26
N PRO A 191 8.52 1.84 14.25
CA PRO A 191 7.19 1.48 14.72
C PRO A 191 6.19 1.33 13.59
N PRO A 192 5.61 0.12 13.39
CA PRO A 192 4.64 -0.11 12.31
C PRO A 192 3.33 0.63 12.57
N ARG A 193 2.74 1.19 11.51
CA ARG A 193 1.41 1.80 11.53
C ARG A 193 0.62 1.49 10.26
N ALA A 194 -0.72 1.50 10.37
CA ALA A 194 -1.60 1.36 9.22
C ALA A 194 -1.38 2.52 8.23
N SER A 195 -1.33 2.21 6.94
CA SER A 195 -1.07 3.17 5.86
C SER A 195 -1.90 2.82 4.63
N LEU A 196 -2.14 3.78 3.74
CA LEU A 196 -3.18 3.68 2.71
C LEU A 196 -4.48 3.21 3.35
N VAL A 197 -4.98 3.98 4.32
CA VAL A 197 -6.03 3.59 5.24
C VAL A 197 -7.10 4.69 5.34
N PRO A 198 -8.41 4.34 5.40
CA PRO A 198 -9.48 5.31 5.63
C PRO A 198 -9.35 6.02 6.98
N PHE A 199 -9.76 7.28 7.02
CA PHE A 199 -9.94 8.04 8.25
C PHE A 199 -11.31 7.80 8.89
N THR A 200 -11.43 8.09 10.18
CA THR A 200 -12.68 7.97 10.94
C THR A 200 -13.23 9.33 11.37
N TRP A 201 -14.58 9.42 11.45
CA TRP A 201 -15.27 10.63 11.91
C TRP A 201 -14.97 10.94 13.37
N ARG A 202 -14.83 12.23 13.68
CA ARG A 202 -15.10 12.74 15.02
C ARG A 202 -16.61 12.79 15.28
N GLU A 203 -17.02 12.82 16.52
CA GLU A 203 -18.46 12.89 16.85
C GLU A 203 -19.14 14.13 16.24
N SER A 204 -18.43 15.27 16.20
CA SER A 204 -18.90 16.51 15.56
C SER A 204 -19.20 16.36 14.06
N ASP A 205 -18.49 15.48 13.37
CA ASP A 205 -18.58 15.32 11.91
C ASP A 205 -19.38 14.10 11.49
N LYS A 206 -19.89 13.33 12.46
CA LYS A 206 -20.56 12.05 12.25
C LYS A 206 -21.84 12.16 11.41
N PHE A 207 -22.46 13.32 11.34
CA PHE A 207 -23.62 13.57 10.47
C PHE A 207 -23.28 13.34 8.98
N TYR A 208 -22.02 13.51 8.57
CA TYR A 208 -21.58 13.17 7.21
C TYR A 208 -21.68 11.67 6.88
N SER A 209 -21.86 10.80 7.87
CA SER A 209 -22.11 9.36 7.63
C SER A 209 -23.39 9.10 6.80
N ALA A 210 -24.34 10.05 6.78
CA ALA A 210 -25.52 10.02 5.92
C ALA A 210 -25.15 10.03 4.42
N LEU A 211 -23.96 10.50 4.06
CA LEU A 211 -23.44 10.52 2.69
C LEU A 211 -22.73 9.20 2.29
N SER A 212 -22.81 8.16 3.09
CA SER A 212 -22.15 6.88 2.77
C SER A 212 -22.46 6.40 1.35
N GLY A 213 -21.43 6.11 0.58
CA GLY A 213 -21.49 5.75 -0.85
C GLY A 213 -21.41 6.92 -1.82
N VAL A 214 -21.44 8.16 -1.35
CA VAL A 214 -21.21 9.35 -2.20
C VAL A 214 -19.72 9.52 -2.44
N SER A 215 -19.32 9.71 -3.70
CA SER A 215 -17.96 10.03 -4.10
C SER A 215 -17.91 11.31 -4.93
N LEU A 216 -16.78 12.00 -4.87
CA LEU A 216 -16.48 13.17 -5.71
C LEU A 216 -14.96 13.35 -5.83
N ASP A 217 -14.54 14.07 -6.87
CA ASP A 217 -13.14 14.47 -7.03
C ASP A 217 -12.82 15.59 -6.05
N VAL A 218 -11.71 15.45 -5.33
CA VAL A 218 -11.23 16.43 -4.37
C VAL A 218 -9.73 16.65 -4.51
N ALA A 219 -9.24 17.81 -4.08
CA ALA A 219 -7.85 17.96 -3.71
C ALA A 219 -7.74 17.92 -2.18
N VAL A 220 -6.97 16.97 -1.66
CA VAL A 220 -6.69 16.86 -0.23
C VAL A 220 -5.25 17.23 0.06
N THR A 221 -5.08 18.13 1.03
CA THR A 221 -3.78 18.73 1.34
C THR A 221 -3.49 18.64 2.83
N ASN A 222 -2.26 18.33 3.18
CA ASN A 222 -1.67 18.61 4.49
C ASN A 222 -0.38 19.41 4.31
N GLN A 223 0.37 19.67 5.39
CA GLN A 223 1.63 20.43 5.33
C GLN A 223 2.73 19.77 4.47
N HIS A 224 2.57 18.53 4.03
CA HIS A 224 3.59 17.76 3.30
C HIS A 224 3.25 17.53 1.84
N LYS A 225 1.97 17.29 1.51
CA LYS A 225 1.53 16.83 0.19
C LYS A 225 0.11 17.29 -0.14
N THR A 226 -0.15 17.34 -1.45
CA THR A 226 -1.49 17.46 -2.04
C THR A 226 -1.72 16.28 -2.95
N PHE A 227 -2.91 15.68 -2.85
CA PHE A 227 -3.38 14.64 -3.76
C PHE A 227 -4.73 15.03 -4.32
N THR A 228 -4.86 15.02 -5.66
CA THR A 228 -6.13 15.27 -6.36
C THR A 228 -6.62 13.97 -6.94
N HIS A 229 -7.73 13.47 -6.40
CA HIS A 229 -8.37 12.23 -6.82
C HIS A 229 -9.75 12.10 -6.17
N GLN A 230 -10.44 11.00 -6.44
CA GLN A 230 -11.72 10.69 -5.80
C GLN A 230 -11.58 10.47 -4.30
N MET A 231 -12.53 11.05 -3.56
CA MET A 231 -12.83 10.79 -2.16
C MET A 231 -14.17 10.08 -2.06
N LEU A 232 -14.31 9.21 -1.09
CA LEU A 232 -15.54 8.47 -0.78
C LEU A 232 -15.98 8.74 0.65
N PHE A 233 -17.21 9.18 0.84
CA PHE A 233 -17.87 9.18 2.15
C PHE A 233 -18.27 7.76 2.53
N THR A 234 -17.92 7.35 3.75
CA THR A 234 -18.33 6.07 4.32
C THR A 234 -19.09 6.27 5.62
N HIS A 235 -19.75 5.24 6.09
CA HIS A 235 -20.43 5.29 7.39
C HIS A 235 -19.49 5.49 8.59
N ARG A 236 -18.18 5.24 8.41
CA ARG A 236 -17.14 5.38 9.46
C ARG A 236 -16.29 6.62 9.32
N GLY A 237 -16.19 7.20 8.12
CA GLY A 237 -15.29 8.31 7.86
C GLY A 237 -15.10 8.58 6.37
N LEU A 238 -13.90 9.03 6.01
CA LEU A 238 -13.50 9.30 4.64
C LEU A 238 -12.56 8.22 4.12
N SER A 239 -12.76 7.84 2.86
CA SER A 239 -11.97 6.87 2.11
C SER A 239 -11.78 7.34 0.66
N GLY A 240 -11.38 6.44 -0.22
CA GLY A 240 -11.09 6.74 -1.63
C GLY A 240 -9.63 7.11 -1.86
N PRO A 241 -9.17 7.08 -3.11
CA PRO A 241 -7.75 7.22 -3.45
C PRO A 241 -7.06 8.46 -2.88
N ALA A 242 -7.71 9.63 -2.89
CA ALA A 242 -7.15 10.86 -2.32
C ALA A 242 -6.87 10.71 -0.82
N ILE A 243 -7.82 10.14 -0.09
CA ILE A 243 -7.73 9.95 1.36
C ILE A 243 -6.71 8.86 1.73
N LEU A 244 -6.71 7.75 1.01
CA LEU A 244 -5.72 6.68 1.23
C LEU A 244 -4.30 7.21 1.02
N GLN A 245 -4.06 8.00 -0.02
CA GLN A 245 -2.77 8.61 -0.29
C GLN A 245 -2.32 9.57 0.81
N ILE A 246 -3.19 10.49 1.25
CA ILE A 246 -2.82 11.48 2.26
C ILE A 246 -2.60 10.86 3.64
N SER A 247 -3.22 9.69 3.93
CA SER A 247 -3.03 8.97 5.18
C SER A 247 -1.58 8.55 5.42
N ASN A 248 -0.78 8.38 4.37
CA ASN A 248 0.65 8.11 4.46
C ASN A 248 1.43 9.27 5.11
N TYR A 249 0.93 10.48 4.99
CA TYR A 249 1.59 11.71 5.42
C TYR A 249 0.92 12.35 6.64
N TRP A 250 -0.18 11.79 7.12
CA TRP A 250 -0.92 12.31 8.26
C TRP A 250 -0.39 11.74 9.59
N GLN A 251 -0.38 12.58 10.62
CA GLN A 251 -0.08 12.20 11.99
C GLN A 251 -1.32 12.38 12.89
N PRO A 252 -1.48 11.58 13.94
CA PRO A 252 -2.60 11.71 14.87
C PRO A 252 -2.74 13.14 15.42
N GLY A 253 -3.94 13.71 15.28
CA GLY A 253 -4.26 15.06 15.72
C GLY A 253 -4.09 16.16 14.67
N GLU A 254 -3.43 15.89 13.54
CA GLU A 254 -3.31 16.84 12.45
C GLU A 254 -4.62 17.02 11.69
N SER A 255 -4.84 18.24 11.16
CA SER A 255 -5.89 18.51 10.19
C SER A 255 -5.43 18.25 8.76
N ILE A 256 -6.36 17.87 7.91
CA ILE A 256 -6.22 17.93 6.45
C ILE A 256 -7.22 18.93 5.89
N HIS A 257 -6.91 19.52 4.76
CA HIS A 257 -7.73 20.48 4.05
C HIS A 257 -8.24 19.85 2.76
N LEU A 258 -9.53 19.98 2.51
CA LEU A 258 -10.21 19.41 1.36
C LEU A 258 -10.76 20.55 0.50
N ASP A 259 -10.38 20.55 -0.78
CA ASP A 259 -11.06 21.28 -1.83
C ASP A 259 -12.02 20.30 -2.53
N LEU A 260 -13.32 20.52 -2.35
CA LEU A 260 -14.38 19.66 -2.89
C LEU A 260 -14.75 19.99 -4.34
N LEU A 261 -14.09 21.00 -4.92
CA LEU A 261 -14.32 21.45 -6.29
C LEU A 261 -13.00 21.92 -6.96
N PRO A 262 -11.97 21.01 -7.02
CA PRO A 262 -10.58 21.39 -7.34
C PRO A 262 -10.39 21.92 -8.77
N TYR A 263 -11.34 21.70 -9.66
CA TYR A 263 -11.25 22.13 -11.07
C TYR A 263 -12.06 23.38 -11.38
N ASN A 264 -12.81 23.93 -10.40
CA ASN A 264 -13.67 25.09 -10.59
C ASN A 264 -13.53 26.04 -9.39
N ASN A 265 -13.74 27.35 -9.63
CA ASN A 265 -13.81 28.35 -8.57
C ASN A 265 -15.26 28.73 -8.33
N ILE A 266 -15.79 28.44 -7.15
CA ILE A 266 -17.21 28.70 -6.84
C ILE A 266 -17.59 30.18 -6.91
N ARG A 267 -16.68 31.09 -6.50
CA ARG A 267 -16.92 32.54 -6.58
C ARG A 267 -17.13 32.96 -8.04
N HIS A 268 -16.18 32.60 -8.90
CA HIS A 268 -16.26 32.93 -10.33
C HIS A 268 -17.54 32.36 -10.96
N HIS A 269 -17.85 31.12 -10.67
CA HIS A 269 -19.07 30.46 -11.17
C HIS A 269 -20.34 31.18 -10.71
N LEU A 270 -20.42 31.59 -9.44
CA LEU A 270 -21.57 32.33 -8.91
C LEU A 270 -21.68 33.73 -9.53
N ASP A 271 -20.55 34.40 -9.78
CA ASP A 271 -20.57 35.73 -10.40
C ASP A 271 -21.06 35.68 -11.86
N GLU A 272 -20.68 34.64 -12.63
CA GLU A 272 -21.23 34.38 -13.96
C GLU A 272 -22.74 34.07 -13.91
N MET A 273 -23.18 33.23 -12.94
CA MET A 273 -24.58 32.89 -12.78
C MET A 273 -25.43 34.10 -12.32
N ARG A 274 -24.88 35.00 -11.51
CA ARG A 274 -25.55 36.27 -11.13
C ARG A 274 -25.81 37.14 -12.34
N GLN A 275 -24.94 37.17 -13.32
CA GLN A 275 -25.10 37.97 -14.54
C GLN A 275 -26.14 37.32 -15.49
N SER A 276 -26.09 35.99 -15.66
CA SER A 276 -26.92 35.29 -16.63
C SER A 276 -28.30 34.83 -16.08
N SER A 277 -28.37 34.51 -14.81
CA SER A 277 -29.53 33.88 -14.16
C SER A 277 -29.67 34.28 -12.67
N PRO A 278 -29.78 35.59 -12.36
CA PRO A 278 -29.72 36.12 -10.99
C PRO A 278 -30.78 35.59 -10.01
N LYS A 279 -31.88 35.05 -10.53
CA LYS A 279 -33.01 34.53 -9.72
C LYS A 279 -32.85 33.06 -9.33
N LEU A 280 -31.76 32.38 -9.71
CA LEU A 280 -31.54 30.98 -9.33
C LEU A 280 -31.34 30.86 -7.81
N GLN A 281 -31.84 29.76 -7.26
CA GLN A 281 -31.57 29.38 -5.88
C GLN A 281 -30.16 28.77 -5.74
N LEU A 282 -29.49 29.05 -4.62
CA LEU A 282 -28.16 28.56 -4.32
C LEU A 282 -28.07 27.02 -4.39
N LYS A 283 -29.11 26.34 -3.80
CA LYS A 283 -29.23 24.88 -3.90
C LYS A 283 -29.15 24.39 -5.34
N THR A 284 -29.80 25.07 -6.28
CA THR A 284 -29.84 24.67 -7.68
C THR A 284 -28.48 24.82 -8.33
N VAL A 285 -27.77 25.90 -8.04
CA VAL A 285 -26.42 26.13 -8.59
C VAL A 285 -25.43 25.11 -8.04
N LEU A 286 -25.40 24.91 -6.73
CA LEU A 286 -24.48 23.97 -6.09
C LEU A 286 -24.73 22.51 -6.51
N SER A 287 -25.99 22.10 -6.70
CA SER A 287 -26.36 20.74 -7.11
C SER A 287 -25.96 20.40 -8.56
N ARG A 288 -25.51 21.40 -9.36
CA ARG A 288 -24.91 21.18 -10.69
C ARG A 288 -23.40 20.88 -10.61
N LEU A 289 -22.76 21.29 -9.53
CA LEU A 289 -21.30 21.20 -9.33
C LEU A 289 -20.91 20.11 -8.33
N LEU A 290 -21.76 19.87 -7.33
CA LEU A 290 -21.51 18.95 -6.21
C LEU A 290 -22.61 17.88 -6.14
N PRO A 291 -22.36 16.74 -5.50
CA PRO A 291 -23.38 15.72 -5.28
C PRO A 291 -24.61 16.31 -4.56
N LYS A 292 -25.80 16.10 -5.12
CA LYS A 292 -27.05 16.66 -4.57
C LYS A 292 -27.26 16.32 -3.09
N LYS A 293 -26.96 15.08 -2.68
CA LYS A 293 -27.05 14.65 -1.29
C LYS A 293 -26.15 15.46 -0.35
N LEU A 294 -24.98 15.89 -0.80
CA LEU A 294 -24.06 16.73 -0.03
C LEU A 294 -24.66 18.12 0.19
N VAL A 295 -25.20 18.73 -0.87
CA VAL A 295 -25.86 20.05 -0.80
C VAL A 295 -27.10 20.00 0.10
N GLU A 296 -27.91 18.94 0.01
CA GLU A 296 -29.06 18.72 0.86
C GLU A 296 -28.70 18.56 2.33
N LEU A 297 -27.66 17.76 2.63
CA LEU A 297 -27.14 17.62 3.98
C LEU A 297 -26.66 18.95 4.56
N TRP A 298 -25.95 19.77 3.77
CA TRP A 298 -25.50 21.09 4.23
C TRP A 298 -26.65 22.03 4.58
N LEU A 299 -27.75 21.99 3.81
CA LEU A 299 -28.99 22.73 4.13
C LEU A 299 -29.65 22.24 5.42
N GLU A 300 -29.78 20.92 5.58
CA GLU A 300 -30.34 20.29 6.78
C GLU A 300 -29.55 20.61 8.05
N GLN A 301 -28.21 20.65 7.94
CA GLN A 301 -27.33 20.99 9.05
C GLN A 301 -27.14 22.50 9.26
N GLY A 302 -27.78 23.33 8.43
CA GLY A 302 -27.68 24.80 8.52
C GLY A 302 -26.30 25.37 8.15
N LEU A 303 -25.47 24.58 7.49
CA LEU A 303 -24.13 25.02 7.00
C LEU A 303 -24.23 26.01 5.85
N ILE A 304 -25.29 25.91 5.06
CA ILE A 304 -25.70 26.85 4.02
C ILE A 304 -27.21 27.15 4.13
N GLN A 305 -27.62 28.26 3.53
CA GLN A 305 -29.04 28.60 3.42
C GLN A 305 -29.45 28.69 1.95
N ASP A 306 -30.62 28.15 1.61
CA ASP A 306 -31.13 28.26 0.24
C ASP A 306 -31.70 29.65 0.04
N GLU A 307 -31.06 30.44 -0.78
CA GLU A 307 -31.49 31.81 -1.12
C GLU A 307 -31.19 32.09 -2.60
N VAL A 308 -31.82 33.13 -3.12
CA VAL A 308 -31.53 33.61 -4.47
C VAL A 308 -30.09 34.12 -4.54
N ILE A 309 -29.31 33.65 -5.51
CA ILE A 309 -27.86 33.94 -5.61
C ILE A 309 -27.55 35.43 -5.71
N ALA A 310 -28.49 36.25 -6.28
CA ALA A 310 -28.33 37.69 -6.31
C ALA A 310 -28.27 38.34 -4.91
N ASN A 311 -28.90 37.70 -3.90
CA ASN A 311 -29.01 38.21 -2.52
C ASN A 311 -27.89 37.70 -1.62
N LEU A 312 -27.04 36.81 -2.11
CA LEU A 312 -25.94 36.19 -1.34
C LEU A 312 -24.96 37.27 -0.89
N SER A 313 -24.86 37.51 0.41
CA SER A 313 -23.96 38.51 0.98
C SER A 313 -22.48 38.09 0.84
N LYS A 314 -21.57 39.08 0.92
CA LYS A 314 -20.14 38.83 0.85
C LYS A 314 -19.68 37.81 1.92
N VAL A 315 -20.15 37.94 3.15
CA VAL A 315 -19.82 37.02 4.26
C VAL A 315 -20.29 35.60 3.99
N ARG A 316 -21.51 35.44 3.47
CA ARG A 316 -22.03 34.11 3.11
C ARG A 316 -21.26 33.49 1.95
N LEU A 317 -20.86 34.29 0.99
CA LEU A 317 -20.01 33.82 -0.11
C LEU A 317 -18.64 33.36 0.39
N GLU A 318 -17.99 34.12 1.29
CA GLU A 318 -16.72 33.72 1.92
C GLU A 318 -16.85 32.43 2.74
N ASN A 319 -17.94 32.29 3.50
CA ASN A 319 -18.20 31.03 4.23
C ASN A 319 -18.40 29.83 3.28
N LEU A 320 -19.11 30.04 2.19
CA LEU A 320 -19.31 29.02 1.16
C LEU A 320 -18.00 28.62 0.47
N GLU A 321 -17.15 29.59 0.15
CA GLU A 321 -15.81 29.32 -0.41
C GLU A 321 -14.96 28.49 0.55
N ASN A 322 -14.96 28.85 1.83
CA ASN A 322 -14.23 28.06 2.83
C ASN A 322 -14.79 26.67 3.00
N LEU A 323 -16.12 26.50 2.97
CA LEU A 323 -16.77 25.19 3.05
C LEU A 323 -16.45 24.29 1.85
N ILE A 324 -16.31 24.87 0.66
CA ILE A 324 -16.06 24.11 -0.58
C ILE A 324 -14.56 23.93 -0.84
N HIS A 325 -13.76 25.00 -0.77
CA HIS A 325 -12.36 24.98 -1.20
C HIS A 325 -11.36 24.83 -0.06
N ASN A 326 -11.79 24.91 1.21
CA ASN A 326 -10.90 24.82 2.36
C ASN A 326 -11.58 24.12 3.54
N TRP A 327 -12.36 23.05 3.26
CA TRP A 327 -12.97 22.27 4.33
C TRP A 327 -11.89 21.63 5.20
N GLN A 328 -11.76 22.13 6.42
CA GLN A 328 -10.85 21.58 7.41
C GLN A 328 -11.45 20.33 8.04
N PHE A 329 -10.82 19.19 7.84
CA PHE A 329 -11.19 17.93 8.45
C PHE A 329 -10.10 17.47 9.42
N ILE A 330 -10.48 17.12 10.63
CA ILE A 330 -9.58 16.57 11.63
C ILE A 330 -10.02 15.14 11.92
N PRO A 331 -9.31 14.13 11.39
CA PRO A 331 -9.66 12.73 11.64
C PRO A 331 -9.66 12.39 13.14
N ASN A 332 -10.62 11.59 13.59
CA ASN A 332 -10.55 11.00 14.93
C ASN A 332 -9.42 9.96 15.01
N GLY A 333 -9.08 9.34 13.89
CA GLY A 333 -8.06 8.33 13.72
C GLY A 333 -8.19 7.68 12.36
N THR A 334 -7.63 6.47 12.24
CA THR A 334 -7.77 5.62 11.05
C THR A 334 -8.58 4.37 11.38
N GLU A 335 -9.07 3.65 10.36
CA GLU A 335 -9.74 2.36 10.56
C GLU A 335 -8.77 1.23 10.97
N GLY A 336 -7.47 1.51 11.03
CA GLY A 336 -6.42 0.57 11.46
C GLY A 336 -6.09 -0.52 10.44
N TYR A 337 -5.32 -1.51 10.87
CA TYR A 337 -4.77 -2.55 10.01
C TYR A 337 -5.80 -3.42 9.28
N ARG A 338 -7.04 -3.48 9.77
CA ARG A 338 -8.07 -4.32 9.16
C ARG A 338 -8.46 -3.86 7.77
N THR A 339 -8.41 -2.55 7.52
CA THR A 339 -8.79 -1.91 6.25
C THR A 339 -7.61 -1.25 5.54
N ALA A 340 -6.46 -1.15 6.21
CA ALA A 340 -5.25 -0.62 5.60
C ALA A 340 -4.76 -1.51 4.46
N GLU A 341 -4.39 -0.92 3.34
CA GLU A 341 -3.80 -1.68 2.24
C GLU A 341 -2.37 -2.14 2.56
N VAL A 342 -1.60 -1.30 3.26
CA VAL A 342 -0.20 -1.54 3.58
C VAL A 342 0.15 -1.10 5.00
N THR A 343 1.32 -1.52 5.46
CA THR A 343 1.93 -1.13 6.73
C THR A 343 3.10 -0.20 6.47
N MET A 344 3.12 0.97 7.09
CA MET A 344 4.26 1.89 7.10
C MET A 344 5.13 1.59 8.32
N GLY A 345 6.43 1.86 8.23
CA GLY A 345 7.42 1.40 9.19
C GLY A 345 7.87 -0.03 8.89
N GLY A 346 8.52 -0.69 9.81
CA GLY A 346 9.10 -2.01 9.65
C GLY A 346 10.61 -2.03 9.86
N VAL A 347 11.30 -3.03 9.36
CA VAL A 347 12.75 -3.19 9.54
C VAL A 347 13.49 -1.99 8.96
N ASP A 348 14.33 -1.35 9.78
CA ASP A 348 15.08 -0.14 9.40
C ASP A 348 16.01 -0.40 8.23
N THR A 349 15.76 0.28 7.13
CA THR A 349 16.52 0.13 5.89
C THR A 349 17.98 0.65 5.97
N HIS A 350 18.36 1.40 7.02
CA HIS A 350 19.76 1.75 7.28
C HIS A 350 20.60 0.55 7.68
N GLU A 351 19.96 -0.51 8.19
CA GLU A 351 20.63 -1.75 8.60
C GLU A 351 20.58 -2.87 7.57
N ILE A 352 20.05 -2.55 6.38
CA ILE A 352 19.90 -3.48 5.26
C ILE A 352 20.70 -2.99 4.04
N SER A 353 21.42 -3.87 3.40
CA SER A 353 22.12 -3.57 2.15
C SER A 353 21.14 -3.32 1.01
N SER A 354 21.13 -2.12 0.44
CA SER A 354 20.29 -1.80 -0.73
C SER A 354 20.69 -2.54 -2.01
N LYS A 355 21.83 -3.22 -2.00
CA LYS A 355 22.36 -3.99 -3.15
C LYS A 355 21.99 -5.46 -3.11
N THR A 356 21.76 -6.00 -1.90
CA THR A 356 21.54 -7.45 -1.70
C THR A 356 20.34 -7.79 -0.84
N MET A 357 19.72 -6.79 -0.19
CA MET A 357 18.68 -6.97 0.84
C MET A 357 19.15 -7.75 2.07
N GLU A 358 20.46 -7.97 2.24
CA GLU A 358 21.06 -8.63 3.39
C GLU A 358 21.17 -7.68 4.58
N ALA A 359 20.92 -8.19 5.78
CA ALA A 359 21.17 -7.45 7.02
C ALA A 359 22.65 -7.18 7.17
N THR A 360 23.04 -5.93 7.45
CA THR A 360 24.46 -5.53 7.54
C THR A 360 25.19 -6.16 8.73
N LYS A 361 24.47 -6.53 9.79
CA LYS A 361 25.00 -7.12 11.02
C LYS A 361 24.99 -8.64 11.04
N VAL A 362 24.16 -9.29 10.20
CA VAL A 362 23.89 -10.73 10.26
C VAL A 362 24.00 -11.34 8.87
N LYS A 363 25.12 -12.00 8.61
CA LYS A 363 25.36 -12.62 7.31
C LYS A 363 24.39 -13.75 7.01
N GLY A 364 23.81 -13.74 5.82
CA GLY A 364 22.83 -14.73 5.37
C GLY A 364 21.39 -14.46 5.81
N LEU A 365 21.13 -13.37 6.54
CA LEU A 365 19.78 -12.92 6.89
C LEU A 365 19.32 -11.82 5.96
N TYR A 366 18.19 -12.02 5.28
CA TYR A 366 17.65 -11.11 4.28
C TYR A 366 16.22 -10.70 4.62
N PHE A 367 15.85 -9.47 4.24
CA PHE A 367 14.48 -8.96 4.38
C PHE A 367 14.01 -8.37 3.05
N ILE A 368 12.80 -8.74 2.59
CA ILE A 368 12.27 -8.30 1.30
C ILE A 368 10.78 -7.94 1.38
N GLY A 369 10.35 -7.03 0.51
CA GLY A 369 8.96 -6.59 0.43
C GLY A 369 8.55 -5.68 1.58
N GLU A 370 7.29 -5.79 1.99
CA GLU A 370 6.62 -4.87 2.93
C GLU A 370 7.08 -5.02 4.40
N VAL A 371 7.87 -6.01 4.74
CA VAL A 371 8.46 -6.12 6.09
C VAL A 371 9.51 -5.03 6.34
N LEU A 372 10.08 -4.48 5.28
CA LEU A 372 11.02 -3.35 5.32
C LEU A 372 10.28 -2.01 5.49
N ASP A 373 10.94 -1.02 6.11
CA ASP A 373 10.47 0.38 6.14
C ASP A 373 10.49 1.01 4.75
N VAL A 374 9.61 0.53 3.87
CA VAL A 374 9.38 1.04 2.52
C VAL A 374 7.90 0.96 2.18
N VAL A 375 7.27 2.10 1.94
CA VAL A 375 5.87 2.20 1.50
C VAL A 375 5.79 2.96 0.20
N GLY A 376 5.20 2.34 -0.81
CA GLY A 376 4.84 2.99 -2.06
C GLY A 376 3.48 3.70 -1.97
N TRP A 377 3.28 4.68 -2.84
CA TRP A 377 1.96 5.28 -3.05
C TRP A 377 0.93 4.24 -3.49
N LEU A 378 -0.35 4.63 -3.47
CA LEU A 378 -1.42 3.83 -4.06
C LEU A 378 -1.20 3.73 -5.56
N GLY A 379 -1.39 2.53 -6.14
CA GLY A 379 -1.33 2.35 -7.58
C GLY A 379 -0.19 1.49 -8.10
N GLY A 380 0.07 0.32 -7.50
CA GLY A 380 1.02 -0.69 -7.98
C GLY A 380 2.45 -0.56 -7.44
N TYR A 381 2.77 0.55 -6.75
CA TYR A 381 4.13 0.81 -6.23
C TYR A 381 4.58 -0.22 -5.19
N ASN A 382 3.69 -0.66 -4.29
CA ASN A 382 4.01 -1.64 -3.25
C ASN A 382 4.29 -3.03 -3.85
N PHE A 383 3.59 -3.41 -4.91
CA PHE A 383 3.92 -4.63 -5.65
C PHE A 383 5.24 -4.50 -6.40
N GLN A 384 5.48 -3.37 -7.07
CA GLN A 384 6.78 -3.16 -7.72
C GLN A 384 7.92 -3.25 -6.71
N TRP A 385 7.76 -2.72 -5.49
CA TRP A 385 8.75 -2.90 -4.43
C TRP A 385 8.95 -4.37 -4.06
N ALA A 386 7.87 -5.14 -3.96
CA ALA A 386 7.96 -6.59 -3.70
C ALA A 386 8.78 -7.30 -4.78
N TRP A 387 8.52 -7.00 -6.06
CA TRP A 387 9.26 -7.58 -7.18
C TRP A 387 10.73 -7.16 -7.19
N SER A 388 10.99 -5.86 -7.07
CA SER A 388 12.34 -5.32 -7.16
C SER A 388 13.24 -5.77 -5.99
N SER A 389 12.74 -5.76 -4.75
CA SER A 389 13.49 -6.21 -3.58
C SER A 389 13.76 -7.72 -3.63
N ALA A 390 12.80 -8.51 -4.08
CA ALA A 390 12.92 -9.95 -4.24
C ALA A 390 13.97 -10.34 -5.29
N ALA A 391 13.93 -9.70 -6.47
CA ALA A 391 14.91 -9.94 -7.53
C ALA A 391 16.34 -9.60 -7.09
N VAL A 392 16.51 -8.45 -6.42
CA VAL A 392 17.82 -8.00 -5.94
C VAL A 392 18.37 -8.91 -4.84
N CYS A 393 17.50 -9.42 -3.96
CA CYS A 393 17.88 -10.43 -2.97
C CYS A 393 18.41 -11.70 -3.66
N ALA A 394 17.66 -12.23 -4.63
CA ALA A 394 18.07 -13.42 -5.36
C ALA A 394 19.41 -13.24 -6.10
N MET A 395 19.61 -12.09 -6.76
CA MET A 395 20.88 -11.74 -7.41
C MET A 395 22.04 -11.68 -6.39
N GLY A 396 21.81 -11.01 -5.23
CA GLY A 396 22.82 -10.90 -4.18
C GLY A 396 23.23 -12.24 -3.58
N ILE A 397 22.30 -13.18 -3.42
CA ILE A 397 22.58 -14.55 -2.96
C ILE A 397 23.33 -15.35 -4.04
N ALA A 398 23.02 -15.17 -5.31
CA ALA A 398 23.69 -15.88 -6.39
C ALA A 398 25.13 -15.43 -6.63
N GLU A 399 25.43 -14.16 -6.32
CA GLU A 399 26.76 -13.54 -6.45
C GLU A 399 27.68 -13.81 -5.22
N SER A 400 27.12 -14.30 -4.09
CA SER A 400 27.84 -14.58 -2.83
C SER A 400 28.33 -16.04 -2.75
#